data_ad303a97e440c10b0bd732d4edcd294b
#
_entry.id   ad303a97e440c10b0bd732d4edcd294b
#
_cell.length_a   1.000
_cell.length_b   1.000
_cell.length_c   1.000
_cell.angle_alpha   90.00
_cell.angle_beta   90.00
_cell.angle_gamma   90.00
#
_symmetry.space_group_name_H-M   'P 1'
#
loop_
_entity.id
_entity.type
_entity.pdbx_description
1 polymer ?
#
loop_
_entity_poly.entity_id
_entity_poly.type
_entity_poly.pdbx_seq_one_letter_code
_entity_poly.pdbx_strand_id
1 'polypeptide(L)'
;MDRKNLLRRDLRHNWHPYTQMSTLATEPPTLIDRAEGLFLFDAEGNRYYDAISSWWCLVHGHGHPRIREAVTRQMERLDHVLFAGVTHEPAVRLASRLAAIAPEGLSRVFFSDNGSTAVEVALKMSLQCWRNLGREERTGFVCLDHGYHGDTTGCMSVSGVEAFLRAFRPILFPARRVPAPYCYRCPAGKTHPGCGVSCVDALGDALREGGDTVAAVILEPLLLGAGGMIAYPPEYLSRAAALAREHGAHLILDEVATGFGRTGTMFACGQAGVSPDFLCLSKGLTGGTMPLAATLTTAEVYNSFLGGPDSGKTFYHGHTYTANPVGCAAALASLDLFEEEGVVDRVARLAPRLAEGVRELAGLPLVGDVRGIGMVAALELVSDKGTKEPLPGTAPVFREIRLEGMRRGLFLRPMGNVVYLFLPQAVTREALDDILDRFGGTLRKVLR
;
A
#
# COMPACT_ATOMS: atom_id res chain seq x y z
N MET A 1 -27.91 -19.47 9.94
CA MET A 1 -28.49 -18.25 10.56
C MET A 1 -29.04 -17.40 9.44
N ASP A 2 -30.26 -16.86 9.55
CA ASP A 2 -30.87 -16.04 8.50
C ASP A 2 -30.03 -14.75 8.28
N ARG A 3 -29.85 -14.36 6.99
CA ARG A 3 -29.12 -13.16 6.57
C ARG A 3 -29.56 -11.89 7.31
N LYS A 4 -30.84 -11.66 7.43
CA LYS A 4 -31.37 -10.48 8.13
C LYS A 4 -30.93 -10.43 9.59
N ASN A 5 -30.86 -11.59 10.24
CA ASN A 5 -30.39 -11.70 11.62
C ASN A 5 -28.86 -11.45 11.69
N LEU A 6 -28.06 -11.95 10.74
CA LEU A 6 -26.62 -11.67 10.67
C LEU A 6 -26.35 -10.18 10.52
N LEU A 7 -27.00 -9.50 9.57
CA LEU A 7 -26.84 -8.06 9.36
C LEU A 7 -27.31 -7.23 10.57
N ARG A 8 -28.39 -7.65 11.24
CA ARG A 8 -28.83 -6.98 12.48
C ARG A 8 -27.79 -7.09 13.60
N ARG A 9 -27.15 -8.25 13.74
CA ARG A 9 -26.08 -8.47 14.73
C ARG A 9 -24.83 -7.71 14.35
N ASP A 10 -24.49 -7.65 13.07
CA ASP A 10 -23.37 -6.86 12.56
C ASP A 10 -23.53 -5.38 12.93
N LEU A 11 -24.66 -4.78 12.58
CA LEU A 11 -24.97 -3.38 12.92
C LEU A 11 -25.00 -3.10 14.42
N ARG A 12 -25.26 -4.10 15.24
CA ARG A 12 -25.32 -3.97 16.71
C ARG A 12 -23.95 -4.10 17.37
N HIS A 13 -23.04 -4.90 16.81
CA HIS A 13 -21.83 -5.33 17.52
C HIS A 13 -20.52 -4.97 16.81
N ASN A 14 -20.53 -4.74 15.49
CA ASN A 14 -19.32 -4.45 14.74
C ASN A 14 -19.17 -2.94 14.51
N TRP A 15 -17.93 -2.48 14.61
CA TRP A 15 -17.51 -1.15 14.17
C TRP A 15 -16.71 -1.28 12.87
N HIS A 16 -17.27 -0.84 11.76
CA HIS A 16 -16.64 -0.93 10.46
C HIS A 16 -15.56 0.14 10.28
N PRO A 17 -14.33 -0.23 9.84
CA PRO A 17 -13.27 0.74 9.59
C PRO A 17 -13.63 1.66 8.43
N TYR A 18 -13.20 2.93 8.50
CA TYR A 18 -13.41 3.94 7.46
C TYR A 18 -14.88 4.07 7.00
N THR A 19 -15.82 3.90 7.90
CA THR A 19 -17.25 3.88 7.60
C THR A 19 -18.01 4.80 8.56
N GLN A 20 -18.84 5.69 8.00
CA GLN A 20 -19.81 6.43 8.81
C GLN A 20 -20.93 5.47 9.23
N MET A 21 -20.94 5.06 10.50
CA MET A 21 -21.81 3.99 10.99
C MET A 21 -23.30 4.30 10.82
N SER A 22 -23.71 5.58 10.89
CA SER A 22 -25.10 5.98 10.69
C SER A 22 -25.64 5.66 9.28
N THR A 23 -24.76 5.60 8.26
CA THR A 23 -25.19 5.27 6.90
C THR A 23 -25.55 3.79 6.73
N LEU A 24 -25.04 2.91 7.58
CA LEU A 24 -25.31 1.47 7.51
C LEU A 24 -26.76 1.10 7.86
N ALA A 25 -27.48 2.00 8.54
CA ALA A 25 -28.91 1.80 8.82
C ALA A 25 -29.76 1.84 7.54
N THR A 26 -29.38 2.68 6.58
CA THR A 26 -30.07 2.84 5.28
C THR A 26 -29.39 2.08 4.15
N GLU A 27 -28.11 1.83 4.27
CA GLU A 27 -27.28 1.09 3.32
C GLU A 27 -26.51 -0.02 4.05
N PRO A 28 -27.16 -1.14 4.36
CA PRO A 28 -26.51 -2.22 5.09
C PRO A 28 -25.31 -2.78 4.29
N PRO A 29 -24.29 -3.29 4.98
CA PRO A 29 -23.11 -3.85 4.30
C PRO A 29 -23.50 -5.06 3.45
N THR A 30 -22.76 -5.27 2.37
CA THR A 30 -22.87 -6.49 1.56
C THR A 30 -22.31 -7.66 2.35
N LEU A 31 -23.12 -8.67 2.60
CA LEU A 31 -22.67 -9.89 3.27
C LEU A 31 -22.00 -10.81 2.24
N ILE A 32 -20.67 -10.88 2.25
CA ILE A 32 -19.89 -11.80 1.42
C ILE A 32 -19.86 -13.16 2.09
N ASP A 33 -20.24 -14.20 1.37
CA ASP A 33 -20.30 -15.58 1.84
C ASP A 33 -19.03 -16.36 1.49
N ARG A 34 -18.55 -16.20 0.25
CA ARG A 34 -17.34 -16.88 -0.23
C ARG A 34 -16.62 -16.06 -1.29
N ALA A 35 -15.37 -16.46 -1.56
CA ALA A 35 -14.56 -15.86 -2.62
C ALA A 35 -13.76 -16.95 -3.34
N GLU A 36 -13.54 -16.78 -4.66
CA GLU A 36 -12.81 -17.73 -5.48
C GLU A 36 -12.19 -17.04 -6.71
N GLY A 37 -10.92 -17.24 -6.95
CA GLY A 37 -10.20 -16.61 -8.05
C GLY A 37 -10.33 -15.07 -8.00
N LEU A 38 -10.91 -14.49 -9.04
CA LEU A 38 -11.11 -13.02 -9.13
C LEU A 38 -12.43 -12.54 -8.52
N PHE A 39 -13.22 -13.43 -7.91
CA PHE A 39 -14.61 -13.15 -7.59
C PHE A 39 -14.93 -13.23 -6.12
N LEU A 40 -15.78 -12.29 -5.69
CA LEU A 40 -16.53 -12.32 -4.44
C LEU A 40 -17.95 -12.80 -4.74
N PHE A 41 -18.55 -13.53 -3.81
CA PHE A 41 -19.93 -13.99 -3.88
C PHE A 41 -20.65 -13.55 -2.61
N ASP A 42 -21.78 -12.86 -2.77
CA ASP A 42 -22.61 -12.51 -1.63
C ASP A 42 -23.52 -13.66 -1.17
N ALA A 43 -24.17 -13.46 -0.04
CA ALA A 43 -25.10 -14.45 0.53
C ALA A 43 -26.38 -14.66 -0.31
N GLU A 44 -26.59 -13.91 -1.38
CA GLU A 44 -27.67 -14.08 -2.35
C GLU A 44 -27.21 -14.83 -3.60
N GLY A 45 -25.91 -15.17 -3.67
CA GLY A 45 -25.30 -15.86 -4.79
C GLY A 45 -24.87 -14.94 -5.94
N ASN A 46 -24.98 -13.62 -5.78
CA ASN A 46 -24.47 -12.70 -6.78
C ASN A 46 -22.94 -12.72 -6.79
N ARG A 47 -22.36 -12.59 -8.00
CA ARG A 47 -20.94 -12.66 -8.25
C ARG A 47 -20.41 -11.31 -8.70
N TYR A 48 -19.28 -10.89 -8.09
CA TYR A 48 -18.60 -9.63 -8.37
C TYR A 48 -17.12 -9.85 -8.61
N TYR A 49 -16.54 -9.27 -9.66
CA TYR A 49 -15.09 -9.11 -9.70
C TYR A 49 -14.62 -8.28 -8.50
N ASP A 50 -13.62 -8.75 -7.79
CA ASP A 50 -12.95 -7.98 -6.74
C ASP A 50 -12.00 -6.94 -7.39
N ALA A 51 -12.58 -5.85 -7.86
CA ALA A 51 -11.89 -4.85 -8.64
C ALA A 51 -10.97 -3.93 -7.79
N ILE A 52 -10.90 -4.18 -6.46
CA ILE A 52 -10.04 -3.46 -5.53
C ILE A 52 -9.11 -4.40 -4.73
N SER A 53 -8.99 -5.68 -5.16
CA SER A 53 -8.16 -6.69 -4.49
C SER A 53 -8.44 -6.76 -2.98
N SER A 54 -9.72 -6.83 -2.60
CA SER A 54 -10.26 -6.76 -1.23
C SER A 54 -9.88 -5.47 -0.50
N TRP A 55 -8.63 -5.25 -0.19
CA TRP A 55 -8.08 -3.94 0.21
C TRP A 55 -6.61 -3.85 -0.23
N TRP A 56 -6.42 -3.95 -1.56
CA TRP A 56 -5.11 -3.81 -2.23
C TRP A 56 -4.12 -4.94 -1.95
N CYS A 57 -4.60 -6.09 -1.44
CA CYS A 57 -3.71 -7.15 -0.99
C CYS A 57 -3.72 -8.41 -1.88
N LEU A 58 -4.78 -8.64 -2.65
CA LEU A 58 -4.94 -9.86 -3.42
C LEU A 58 -3.99 -9.90 -4.62
N VAL A 59 -3.21 -10.99 -4.74
CA VAL A 59 -2.24 -11.23 -5.81
C VAL A 59 -2.69 -12.38 -6.71
N HIS A 60 -2.73 -13.60 -6.17
CA HIS A 60 -2.96 -14.85 -6.90
C HIS A 60 -4.43 -15.24 -7.05
N GLY A 61 -5.35 -14.34 -6.67
CA GLY A 61 -6.78 -14.66 -6.56
C GLY A 61 -7.15 -15.27 -5.22
N HIS A 62 -8.44 -15.26 -4.92
CA HIS A 62 -8.98 -15.83 -3.69
C HIS A 62 -8.88 -17.35 -3.65
N GLY A 63 -8.55 -17.90 -2.51
CA GLY A 63 -8.59 -19.34 -2.25
C GLY A 63 -7.56 -20.16 -3.05
N HIS A 64 -6.43 -19.57 -3.43
CA HIS A 64 -5.42 -20.28 -4.24
C HIS A 64 -4.99 -21.59 -3.56
N PRO A 65 -5.09 -22.77 -4.25
CA PRO A 65 -4.91 -24.10 -3.64
C PRO A 65 -3.54 -24.27 -2.96
N ARG A 66 -2.47 -23.80 -3.60
CA ARG A 66 -1.08 -23.90 -3.07
C ARG A 66 -0.90 -23.14 -1.76
N ILE A 67 -1.45 -21.93 -1.66
CA ILE A 67 -1.36 -21.13 -0.43
C ILE A 67 -2.18 -21.80 0.68
N ARG A 68 -3.41 -22.25 0.36
CA ARG A 68 -4.26 -22.95 1.32
C ARG A 68 -3.60 -24.20 1.86
N GLU A 69 -3.00 -25.03 0.98
CA GLU A 69 -2.30 -26.24 1.36
C GLU A 69 -1.07 -25.94 2.25
N ALA A 70 -0.28 -24.91 1.91
CA ALA A 70 0.87 -24.50 2.72
C ALA A 70 0.46 -24.06 4.13
N VAL A 71 -0.62 -23.27 4.25
CA VAL A 71 -1.21 -22.85 5.52
C VAL A 71 -1.68 -24.05 6.34
N THR A 72 -2.43 -24.97 5.73
CA THR A 72 -2.96 -26.17 6.41
C THR A 72 -1.84 -27.05 6.95
N ARG A 73 -0.86 -27.37 6.11
CA ARG A 73 0.31 -28.20 6.54
C ARG A 73 1.12 -27.53 7.65
N GLN A 74 1.26 -26.19 7.60
CA GLN A 74 2.00 -25.48 8.62
C GLN A 74 1.26 -25.49 9.96
N MET A 75 -0.06 -25.32 9.95
CA MET A 75 -0.89 -25.39 11.16
C MET A 75 -0.83 -26.77 11.83
N GLU A 76 -0.75 -27.84 11.05
CA GLU A 76 -0.61 -29.21 11.57
C GLU A 76 0.75 -29.44 12.25
N ARG A 77 1.79 -28.70 11.82
CA ARG A 77 3.17 -28.87 12.32
C ARG A 77 3.52 -27.92 13.46
N LEU A 78 3.24 -26.64 13.29
CA LEU A 78 3.55 -25.56 14.24
C LEU A 78 2.71 -24.34 13.89
N ASP A 79 1.73 -24.03 14.70
CA ASP A 79 0.82 -22.89 14.57
C ASP A 79 1.45 -21.60 15.04
N HIS A 80 2.14 -21.62 16.20
CA HIS A 80 2.80 -20.47 16.79
C HIS A 80 3.92 -20.87 17.75
N VAL A 81 4.95 -20.04 17.81
CA VAL A 81 6.00 -20.02 18.84
C VAL A 81 6.57 -18.60 18.95
N LEU A 82 7.00 -18.17 20.14
CA LEU A 82 7.66 -16.86 20.27
C LEU A 82 8.94 -16.81 19.40
N PHE A 83 9.27 -15.61 18.89
CA PHE A 83 10.46 -15.42 18.03
C PHE A 83 11.63 -14.74 18.76
N ALA A 84 11.47 -14.38 20.02
CA ALA A 84 12.54 -13.77 20.83
C ALA A 84 13.52 -14.84 21.35
N GLY A 85 14.62 -15.01 20.63
CA GLY A 85 15.67 -16.00 20.93
C GLY A 85 15.32 -17.44 20.49
N VAL A 86 14.18 -17.63 19.83
CA VAL A 86 13.73 -18.89 19.20
C VAL A 86 13.51 -18.65 17.73
N THR A 87 13.68 -19.66 16.89
CA THR A 87 13.47 -19.57 15.44
C THR A 87 12.78 -20.82 14.91
N HIS A 88 12.30 -20.74 13.67
CA HIS A 88 11.67 -21.86 12.96
C HIS A 88 11.92 -21.79 11.47
N GLU A 89 11.85 -22.94 10.79
CA GLU A 89 12.19 -23.10 9.38
C GLU A 89 11.45 -22.09 8.44
N PRO A 90 10.11 -21.90 8.50
CA PRO A 90 9.43 -20.97 7.62
C PRO A 90 9.96 -19.53 7.71
N ALA A 91 10.26 -19.02 8.90
CA ALA A 91 10.81 -17.67 9.07
C ALA A 91 12.21 -17.54 8.48
N VAL A 92 13.09 -18.52 8.74
CA VAL A 92 14.46 -18.53 8.19
C VAL A 92 14.43 -18.55 6.66
N ARG A 93 13.64 -19.43 6.07
CA ARG A 93 13.48 -19.52 4.61
C ARG A 93 12.89 -18.23 4.02
N LEU A 94 11.85 -17.67 4.64
CA LEU A 94 11.22 -16.45 4.17
C LEU A 94 12.19 -15.25 4.25
N ALA A 95 12.90 -15.09 5.36
CA ALA A 95 13.90 -14.03 5.49
C ALA A 95 14.97 -14.11 4.40
N SER A 96 15.49 -15.32 4.15
CA SER A 96 16.48 -15.56 3.10
C SER A 96 15.94 -15.24 1.69
N ARG A 97 14.70 -15.67 1.41
CA ARG A 97 14.03 -15.37 0.12
C ARG A 97 13.78 -13.88 -0.08
N LEU A 98 13.30 -13.18 0.97
CA LEU A 98 13.06 -11.74 0.90
C LEU A 98 14.37 -10.97 0.68
N ALA A 99 15.44 -11.32 1.40
CA ALA A 99 16.76 -10.71 1.20
C ALA A 99 17.31 -10.95 -0.22
N ALA A 100 17.04 -12.12 -0.82
CA ALA A 100 17.52 -12.46 -2.16
C ALA A 100 16.79 -11.68 -3.29
N ILE A 101 15.50 -11.34 -3.11
CA ILE A 101 14.70 -10.61 -4.11
C ILE A 101 14.65 -9.11 -3.87
N ALA A 102 15.07 -8.64 -2.69
CA ALA A 102 15.07 -7.23 -2.31
C ALA A 102 16.09 -6.41 -3.13
N PRO A 103 15.93 -5.09 -3.21
CA PRO A 103 16.98 -4.21 -3.70
C PRO A 103 18.32 -4.45 -2.98
N GLU A 104 19.42 -4.24 -3.72
CA GLU A 104 20.78 -4.48 -3.24
C GLU A 104 21.04 -3.78 -1.88
N GLY A 105 21.75 -4.47 -0.98
CA GLY A 105 22.11 -3.97 0.35
C GLY A 105 21.12 -4.36 1.46
N LEU A 106 19.87 -4.68 1.14
CA LEU A 106 18.85 -5.07 2.13
C LEU A 106 18.97 -6.55 2.52
N SER A 107 19.72 -6.84 3.57
CA SER A 107 20.09 -8.21 3.97
C SER A 107 19.54 -8.65 5.32
N ARG A 108 18.82 -7.79 6.04
CA ARG A 108 18.24 -8.07 7.35
C ARG A 108 16.74 -7.89 7.33
N VAL A 109 16.02 -8.80 7.95
CA VAL A 109 14.55 -8.84 7.94
C VAL A 109 14.04 -8.86 9.38
N PHE A 110 13.16 -7.92 9.68
CA PHE A 110 12.38 -7.91 10.92
C PHE A 110 10.90 -8.14 10.57
N PHE A 111 10.29 -9.16 11.16
CA PHE A 111 8.88 -9.49 10.91
C PHE A 111 7.93 -8.78 11.87
N SER A 112 6.77 -8.40 11.35
CA SER A 112 5.65 -7.83 12.11
C SER A 112 4.31 -8.26 11.50
N ASP A 113 3.19 -7.68 11.94
CA ASP A 113 1.86 -8.23 11.65
C ASP A 113 1.15 -7.58 10.47
N ASN A 114 1.40 -6.31 10.19
CA ASN A 114 0.74 -5.52 9.14
C ASN A 114 1.62 -4.36 8.66
N GLY A 115 1.17 -3.67 7.61
CA GLY A 115 1.94 -2.57 7.01
C GLY A 115 2.29 -1.45 7.98
N SER A 116 1.36 -1.05 8.84
CA SER A 116 1.62 0.00 9.84
C SER A 116 2.73 -0.42 10.82
N THR A 117 2.71 -1.68 11.28
CA THR A 117 3.76 -2.16 12.18
C THR A 117 5.12 -2.29 11.50
N ALA A 118 5.17 -2.59 10.18
CA ALA A 118 6.42 -2.56 9.44
C ALA A 118 7.01 -1.14 9.38
N VAL A 119 6.18 -0.14 9.14
CA VAL A 119 6.61 1.27 9.12
C VAL A 119 7.02 1.74 10.52
N GLU A 120 6.28 1.40 11.58
CA GLU A 120 6.68 1.70 12.97
C GLU A 120 8.07 1.13 13.30
N VAL A 121 8.36 -0.09 12.83
CA VAL A 121 9.67 -0.72 13.00
C VAL A 121 10.75 0.10 12.27
N ALA A 122 10.52 0.50 11.03
CA ALA A 122 11.47 1.29 10.26
C ALA A 122 11.76 2.66 10.91
N LEU A 123 10.71 3.38 11.36
CA LEU A 123 10.87 4.66 12.06
C LEU A 123 11.70 4.51 13.34
N LYS A 124 11.38 3.52 14.17
CA LYS A 124 12.07 3.25 15.43
C LYS A 124 13.51 2.78 15.20
N MET A 125 13.75 1.91 14.21
CA MET A 125 15.09 1.45 13.88
C MET A 125 15.94 2.60 13.36
N SER A 126 15.41 3.47 12.50
CA SER A 126 16.11 4.65 12.01
C SER A 126 16.53 5.57 13.16
N LEU A 127 15.59 5.90 14.05
CA LEU A 127 15.86 6.75 15.21
C LEU A 127 16.92 6.15 16.14
N GLN A 128 16.76 4.87 16.51
CA GLN A 128 17.70 4.21 17.42
C GLN A 128 19.07 3.96 16.76
N CYS A 129 19.13 3.73 15.45
CA CYS A 129 20.38 3.63 14.70
C CYS A 129 21.21 4.89 14.87
N TRP A 130 20.64 6.07 14.66
CA TRP A 130 21.34 7.34 14.83
C TRP A 130 21.81 7.54 16.26
N ARG A 131 20.98 7.24 17.24
CA ARG A 131 21.38 7.28 18.66
C ARG A 131 22.54 6.33 18.95
N ASN A 132 22.49 5.10 18.46
CA ASN A 132 23.56 4.11 18.66
C ASN A 132 24.88 4.51 18.00
N LEU A 133 24.83 5.38 16.99
CA LEU A 133 25.98 5.99 16.31
C LEU A 133 26.44 7.32 16.95
N GLY A 134 25.81 7.76 18.06
CA GLY A 134 26.14 9.00 18.74
C GLY A 134 25.59 10.25 18.07
N ARG A 135 24.56 10.13 17.20
CA ARG A 135 23.90 11.22 16.49
C ARG A 135 22.47 11.42 17.05
N GLU A 136 22.37 11.72 18.34
CA GLU A 136 21.11 11.80 19.07
C GLU A 136 20.21 12.96 18.62
N GLU A 137 20.77 13.97 17.96
CA GLU A 137 20.06 15.10 17.36
C GLU A 137 19.17 14.69 16.16
N ARG A 138 19.45 13.54 15.50
CA ARG A 138 18.70 13.04 14.34
C ARG A 138 17.37 12.39 14.76
N THR A 139 16.35 13.21 14.98
CA THR A 139 15.01 12.76 15.45
C THR A 139 13.87 13.15 14.51
N GLY A 140 14.12 14.02 13.53
CA GLY A 140 13.12 14.54 12.61
C GLY A 140 12.84 13.59 11.44
N PHE A 141 11.61 13.62 10.94
CA PHE A 141 11.21 12.90 9.74
C PHE A 141 10.67 13.86 8.68
N VAL A 142 10.95 13.55 7.41
CA VAL A 142 10.37 14.25 6.26
C VAL A 142 9.47 13.27 5.49
N CYS A 143 8.25 13.71 5.15
CA CYS A 143 7.25 12.90 4.45
C CYS A 143 6.49 13.75 3.43
N LEU A 144 5.69 13.10 2.58
CA LEU A 144 4.89 13.77 1.56
C LEU A 144 3.49 14.12 2.05
N ASP A 145 2.96 15.26 1.61
CA ASP A 145 1.51 15.46 1.55
C ASP A 145 0.88 14.32 0.74
N HIS A 146 -0.34 13.93 1.08
CA HIS A 146 -1.01 12.77 0.51
C HIS A 146 -0.34 11.40 0.78
N GLY A 147 0.82 11.33 1.43
CA GLY A 147 1.42 10.05 1.86
C GLY A 147 0.56 9.37 2.92
N TYR A 148 0.48 8.03 2.88
CA TYR A 148 -0.23 7.24 3.87
C TYR A 148 0.59 6.00 4.24
N HIS A 149 0.89 5.86 5.53
CA HIS A 149 1.77 4.80 6.03
C HIS A 149 1.11 3.90 7.08
N GLY A 150 -0.17 4.14 7.36
CA GLY A 150 -0.95 3.36 8.33
C GLY A 150 -1.60 4.22 9.41
N ASP A 151 -2.35 3.57 10.31
CA ASP A 151 -3.20 4.23 11.32
C ASP A 151 -2.64 4.14 12.75
N THR A 152 -1.45 3.61 12.94
CA THR A 152 -0.74 3.71 14.22
C THR A 152 -0.18 5.12 14.41
N THR A 153 0.03 5.54 15.64
CA THR A 153 0.42 6.93 15.95
C THR A 153 1.69 7.38 15.23
N GLY A 154 2.71 6.52 15.15
CA GLY A 154 3.93 6.85 14.42
C GLY A 154 3.71 6.96 12.92
N CYS A 155 2.98 6.01 12.33
CA CYS A 155 2.62 6.06 10.91
C CYS A 155 1.79 7.31 10.56
N MET A 156 0.80 7.65 11.39
CA MET A 156 -0.01 8.85 11.22
C MET A 156 0.84 10.12 11.29
N SER A 157 1.84 10.16 12.17
CA SER A 157 2.74 11.30 12.34
C SER A 157 3.50 11.64 11.05
N VAL A 158 3.88 10.62 10.28
CA VAL A 158 4.59 10.75 9.00
C VAL A 158 3.68 10.64 7.77
N SER A 159 2.35 10.61 7.95
CA SER A 159 1.36 10.63 6.87
C SER A 159 0.89 12.05 6.55
N GLY A 160 0.34 12.26 5.33
CA GLY A 160 -0.10 13.56 4.81
C GLY A 160 -1.56 13.61 4.36
N VAL A 161 -2.39 12.57 4.64
CA VAL A 161 -3.82 12.58 4.31
C VAL A 161 -4.62 13.27 5.42
N GLU A 162 -4.83 14.57 5.29
CA GLU A 162 -5.42 15.43 6.33
C GLU A 162 -6.72 14.89 6.94
N ALA A 163 -7.59 14.31 6.12
CA ALA A 163 -8.87 13.76 6.58
C ALA A 163 -8.69 12.65 7.64
N PHE A 164 -7.57 11.92 7.59
CA PHE A 164 -7.29 10.84 8.53
C PHE A 164 -6.58 11.33 9.79
N LEU A 165 -5.88 12.47 9.70
CA LEU A 165 -5.01 12.97 10.78
C LEU A 165 -5.72 13.93 11.74
N ARG A 166 -6.68 14.72 11.22
CA ARG A 166 -7.24 15.88 11.92
C ARG A 166 -7.71 15.60 13.35
N ALA A 167 -8.40 14.49 13.55
CA ALA A 167 -8.94 14.11 14.87
C ALA A 167 -7.85 13.66 15.86
N PHE A 168 -6.71 13.20 15.36
CA PHE A 168 -5.63 12.59 16.14
C PHE A 168 -4.40 13.49 16.31
N ARG A 169 -4.39 14.70 15.74
CA ARG A 169 -3.26 15.62 15.83
C ARG A 169 -2.68 15.79 17.24
N PRO A 170 -3.49 15.81 18.33
CA PRO A 170 -2.94 16.00 19.69
C PRO A 170 -1.99 14.89 20.17
N ILE A 171 -2.03 13.69 19.55
CA ILE A 171 -1.18 12.55 19.93
C ILE A 171 -0.07 12.25 18.91
N LEU A 172 0.04 13.04 17.83
CA LEU A 172 1.05 12.85 16.80
C LEU A 172 2.32 13.64 17.13
N PHE A 173 3.49 13.06 16.86
CA PHE A 173 4.73 13.81 16.87
C PHE A 173 4.88 14.67 15.59
N PRO A 174 5.64 15.77 15.62
CA PRO A 174 5.86 16.61 14.47
C PRO A 174 6.72 15.92 13.41
N ALA A 175 6.30 15.98 12.14
CA ALA A 175 7.09 15.62 10.97
C ALA A 175 7.01 16.75 9.94
N ARG A 176 8.08 16.95 9.15
CA ARG A 176 8.09 17.93 8.06
C ARG A 176 7.37 17.33 6.85
N ARG A 177 6.27 17.95 6.43
CA ARG A 177 5.54 17.56 5.23
C ARG A 177 5.95 18.45 4.07
N VAL A 178 6.23 17.81 2.93
CA VAL A 178 6.53 18.51 1.68
C VAL A 178 5.48 18.17 0.62
N PRO A 179 5.23 19.05 -0.37
CA PRO A 179 4.27 18.79 -1.42
C PRO A 179 4.53 17.48 -2.17
N ALA A 180 3.47 16.71 -2.42
CA ALA A 180 3.55 15.48 -3.20
C ALA A 180 3.84 15.75 -4.69
N PRO A 181 4.50 14.81 -5.41
CA PRO A 181 4.69 14.87 -6.86
C PRO A 181 3.39 14.60 -7.63
N TYR A 182 2.42 15.48 -7.49
CA TYR A 182 1.08 15.33 -8.03
C TYR A 182 0.96 16.04 -9.38
N CYS A 183 1.26 15.34 -10.49
CA CYS A 183 1.34 15.95 -11.82
C CYS A 183 0.05 16.65 -12.26
N TYR A 184 -1.12 16.09 -11.99
CA TYR A 184 -2.40 16.75 -12.32
C TYR A 184 -2.62 18.05 -11.53
N ARG A 185 -2.19 18.10 -10.26
CA ARG A 185 -2.24 19.28 -9.37
C ARG A 185 -0.83 19.71 -8.99
N CYS A 186 0.02 19.91 -10.00
CA CYS A 186 1.45 20.14 -9.80
C CYS A 186 1.70 21.29 -8.82
N PRO A 187 2.41 21.04 -7.69
CA PRO A 187 2.67 22.09 -6.69
C PRO A 187 3.58 23.21 -7.24
N ALA A 188 4.37 22.92 -8.29
CA ALA A 188 5.21 23.90 -8.97
C ALA A 188 4.50 24.56 -10.16
N GLY A 189 3.22 24.28 -10.43
CA GLY A 189 2.47 24.83 -11.54
C GLY A 189 2.97 24.44 -12.94
N LYS A 190 3.76 23.36 -13.03
CA LYS A 190 4.41 22.92 -14.28
C LYS A 190 3.78 21.64 -14.83
N THR A 191 4.12 21.26 -16.05
CA THR A 191 3.63 20.06 -16.73
C THR A 191 4.78 19.07 -16.97
N HIS A 192 4.61 17.81 -16.56
CA HIS A 192 5.53 16.72 -16.87
C HIS A 192 5.34 16.27 -18.34
N PRO A 193 6.43 15.93 -19.07
CA PRO A 193 7.82 15.79 -18.64
C PRO A 193 8.65 17.09 -18.64
N GLY A 194 8.19 18.18 -19.21
CA GLY A 194 8.97 19.42 -19.38
C GLY A 194 9.31 20.16 -18.07
N CYS A 195 8.72 19.76 -16.93
CA CYS A 195 8.95 20.39 -15.63
C CYS A 195 10.32 20.06 -14.98
N GLY A 196 11.07 19.09 -15.52
CA GLY A 196 12.31 18.60 -14.91
C GLY A 196 12.14 18.09 -13.48
N VAL A 197 10.92 17.67 -13.12
CA VAL A 197 10.56 17.17 -11.76
C VAL A 197 10.91 18.16 -10.63
N SER A 198 10.83 19.48 -10.90
CA SER A 198 11.20 20.53 -9.94
C SER A 198 10.38 20.53 -8.63
N CYS A 199 9.27 19.78 -8.57
CA CYS A 199 8.53 19.58 -7.31
C CYS A 199 9.37 18.87 -6.22
N VAL A 200 10.49 18.20 -6.57
CA VAL A 200 11.41 17.60 -5.60
C VAL A 200 12.25 18.65 -4.84
N ASP A 201 12.36 19.87 -5.35
CA ASP A 201 13.15 20.93 -4.73
C ASP A 201 12.66 21.26 -3.33
N ALA A 202 11.34 21.17 -3.08
CA ALA A 202 10.75 21.32 -1.74
C ALA A 202 11.27 20.27 -0.72
N LEU A 203 11.56 19.04 -1.18
CA LEU A 203 12.22 18.04 -0.34
C LEU A 203 13.67 18.44 -0.03
N GLY A 204 14.40 18.94 -1.03
CA GLY A 204 15.76 19.45 -0.85
C GLY A 204 15.81 20.62 0.15
N ASP A 205 14.86 21.54 0.07
CA ASP A 205 14.73 22.66 1.01
C ASP A 205 14.46 22.16 2.44
N ALA A 206 13.51 21.24 2.60
CA ALA A 206 13.19 20.65 3.91
C ALA A 206 14.38 19.90 4.54
N LEU A 207 15.17 19.20 3.74
CA LEU A 207 16.37 18.50 4.19
C LEU A 207 17.48 19.51 4.58
N ARG A 208 17.68 20.55 3.79
CA ARG A 208 18.65 21.61 4.07
C ARG A 208 18.31 22.38 5.36
N GLU A 209 17.05 22.77 5.53
CA GLU A 209 16.57 23.44 6.74
C GLU A 209 16.63 22.54 7.97
N GLY A 210 16.35 21.25 7.83
CA GLY A 210 16.44 20.26 8.89
C GLY A 210 17.88 19.92 9.28
N GLY A 211 18.80 19.98 8.31
CA GLY A 211 20.20 19.68 8.52
C GLY A 211 20.43 18.36 9.23
N ASP A 212 21.30 18.38 10.21
CA ASP A 212 21.64 17.20 11.02
C ASP A 212 20.53 16.70 11.96
N THR A 213 19.37 17.36 12.00
CA THR A 213 18.24 16.86 12.81
C THR A 213 17.34 15.85 12.07
N VAL A 214 17.50 15.71 10.75
CA VAL A 214 16.68 14.78 9.99
C VAL A 214 17.19 13.35 10.12
N ALA A 215 16.37 12.46 10.68
CA ALA A 215 16.64 11.03 10.79
C ALA A 215 16.36 10.30 9.49
N ALA A 216 15.19 10.54 8.87
CA ALA A 216 14.79 9.85 7.65
C ALA A 216 13.80 10.65 6.80
N VAL A 217 13.80 10.29 5.50
CA VAL A 217 12.74 10.58 4.53
C VAL A 217 11.91 9.32 4.35
N ILE A 218 10.58 9.42 4.38
CA ILE A 218 9.67 8.30 4.12
C ILE A 218 8.77 8.58 2.93
N LEU A 219 8.64 7.61 2.01
CA LEU A 219 7.88 7.73 0.75
C LEU A 219 7.15 6.40 0.43
N GLU A 220 5.96 6.48 -0.16
CA GLU A 220 5.38 5.39 -0.96
C GLU A 220 5.97 5.49 -2.38
N PRO A 221 6.70 4.51 -2.91
CA PRO A 221 7.35 4.65 -4.22
C PRO A 221 6.36 4.56 -5.38
N LEU A 222 6.38 5.55 -6.27
CA LEU A 222 5.66 5.68 -7.54
C LEU A 222 4.14 5.80 -7.46
N LEU A 223 3.52 5.49 -6.31
CA LEU A 223 2.06 5.56 -6.13
C LEU A 223 1.72 5.93 -4.69
N LEU A 224 1.17 7.10 -4.46
CA LEU A 224 0.53 7.44 -3.19
C LEU A 224 -0.88 6.84 -3.19
N GLY A 225 -1.06 5.71 -2.51
CA GLY A 225 -2.28 4.93 -2.59
C GLY A 225 -3.47 5.63 -1.96
N ALA A 226 -3.54 5.67 -0.64
CA ALA A 226 -4.68 6.24 0.11
C ALA A 226 -4.82 7.76 -0.05
N GLY A 227 -3.77 8.45 -0.47
CA GLY A 227 -3.80 9.88 -0.79
C GLY A 227 -4.51 10.23 -2.08
N GLY A 228 -5.03 9.23 -2.83
CA GLY A 228 -5.79 9.47 -4.05
C GLY A 228 -5.29 8.70 -5.27
N MET A 229 -4.59 7.61 -5.11
CA MET A 229 -3.97 6.85 -6.23
C MET A 229 -3.11 7.75 -7.12
N ILE A 230 -2.27 8.57 -6.52
CA ILE A 230 -1.42 9.54 -7.21
C ILE A 230 -0.18 8.82 -7.72
N ALA A 231 -0.19 8.47 -9.00
CA ALA A 231 0.99 7.95 -9.69
C ALA A 231 1.93 9.10 -10.06
N TYR A 232 3.24 8.90 -9.87
CA TYR A 232 4.25 9.90 -10.15
C TYR A 232 5.50 9.32 -10.84
N PRO A 233 6.28 10.16 -11.55
CA PRO A 233 7.43 9.71 -12.34
C PRO A 233 8.54 9.10 -11.48
N PRO A 234 9.21 8.01 -11.96
CA PRO A 234 10.36 7.41 -11.28
C PRO A 234 11.50 8.38 -10.98
N GLU A 235 11.68 9.40 -11.83
CA GLU A 235 12.72 10.43 -11.68
C GLU A 235 12.57 11.22 -10.37
N TYR A 236 11.34 11.40 -9.88
CA TYR A 236 11.13 12.02 -8.56
C TYR A 236 11.76 11.17 -7.46
N LEU A 237 11.49 9.85 -7.49
CA LEU A 237 12.02 8.93 -6.47
C LEU A 237 13.55 8.85 -6.52
N SER A 238 14.14 8.80 -7.72
CA SER A 238 15.60 8.81 -7.90
C SER A 238 16.24 10.06 -7.31
N ARG A 239 15.65 11.23 -7.57
CA ARG A 239 16.14 12.51 -7.02
C ARG A 239 15.93 12.62 -5.53
N ALA A 240 14.79 12.17 -5.02
CA ALA A 240 14.51 12.13 -3.57
C ALA A 240 15.51 11.25 -2.82
N ALA A 241 15.84 10.09 -3.38
CA ALA A 241 16.86 9.19 -2.83
C ALA A 241 18.27 9.83 -2.84
N ALA A 242 18.61 10.52 -3.92
CA ALA A 242 19.89 11.25 -4.01
C ALA A 242 19.98 12.36 -2.95
N LEU A 243 18.92 13.14 -2.77
CA LEU A 243 18.84 14.20 -1.75
C LEU A 243 18.92 13.62 -0.32
N ALA A 244 18.19 12.54 -0.01
CA ALA A 244 18.29 11.89 1.29
C ALA A 244 19.74 11.47 1.60
N ARG A 245 20.42 10.84 0.64
CA ARG A 245 21.83 10.43 0.75
C ARG A 245 22.76 11.63 0.93
N GLU A 246 22.60 12.68 0.14
CA GLU A 246 23.42 13.91 0.21
C GLU A 246 23.36 14.54 1.61
N HIS A 247 22.20 14.52 2.23
CA HIS A 247 21.98 15.05 3.59
C HIS A 247 22.21 14.02 4.71
N GLY A 248 22.68 12.81 4.36
CA GLY A 248 22.93 11.74 5.33
C GLY A 248 21.69 11.29 6.10
N ALA A 249 20.50 11.45 5.55
CA ALA A 249 19.26 10.95 6.13
C ALA A 249 18.93 9.55 5.60
N HIS A 250 18.36 8.69 6.44
CA HIS A 250 17.88 7.38 5.95
C HIS A 250 16.73 7.57 4.96
N LEU A 251 16.63 6.65 3.99
CA LEU A 251 15.50 6.52 3.09
C LEU A 251 14.64 5.32 3.50
N ILE A 252 13.39 5.56 3.86
CA ILE A 252 12.38 4.54 4.16
C ILE A 252 11.41 4.49 2.98
N LEU A 253 11.31 3.35 2.31
CA LEU A 253 10.31 3.13 1.27
C LEU A 253 9.20 2.19 1.76
N ASP A 254 7.98 2.71 1.70
CA ASP A 254 6.77 1.97 2.05
C ASP A 254 6.21 1.30 0.79
N GLU A 255 6.61 0.04 0.59
CA GLU A 255 6.13 -0.82 -0.51
C GLU A 255 4.97 -1.74 -0.08
N VAL A 256 4.27 -1.40 0.99
CA VAL A 256 3.13 -2.17 1.48
C VAL A 256 2.03 -2.29 0.43
N ALA A 257 1.78 -1.25 -0.37
CA ALA A 257 0.80 -1.27 -1.46
C ALA A 257 1.40 -1.46 -2.84
N THR A 258 2.65 -1.05 -3.05
CA THR A 258 3.31 -0.98 -4.36
C THR A 258 4.18 -2.20 -4.68
N GLY A 259 4.61 -2.92 -3.66
CA GLY A 259 5.42 -4.12 -3.80
C GLY A 259 4.68 -5.32 -4.39
N PHE A 260 5.43 -6.40 -4.57
CA PHE A 260 4.95 -7.69 -5.05
C PHE A 260 4.25 -7.59 -6.41
N GLY A 261 4.92 -7.02 -7.41
CA GLY A 261 4.45 -7.00 -8.79
C GLY A 261 3.38 -5.96 -9.11
N ARG A 262 2.84 -5.25 -8.13
CA ARG A 262 1.70 -4.34 -8.30
C ARG A 262 1.91 -3.29 -9.39
N THR A 263 3.11 -2.72 -9.46
CA THR A 263 3.46 -1.65 -10.39
C THR A 263 4.12 -2.12 -11.68
N GLY A 264 4.31 -3.44 -11.86
CA GLY A 264 4.96 -4.03 -13.03
C GLY A 264 6.41 -4.51 -12.79
N THR A 265 6.95 -4.28 -11.60
CA THR A 265 8.23 -4.83 -11.11
C THR A 265 8.00 -5.45 -9.74
N MET A 266 8.88 -6.35 -9.28
CA MET A 266 8.74 -6.98 -7.96
C MET A 266 8.59 -5.92 -6.86
N PHE A 267 9.43 -4.89 -6.87
CA PHE A 267 9.33 -3.71 -6.04
C PHE A 267 9.35 -2.45 -6.92
N ALA A 268 8.50 -1.46 -6.58
CA ALA A 268 8.33 -0.24 -7.36
C ALA A 268 9.62 0.60 -7.41
N CYS A 269 10.41 0.62 -6.34
CA CYS A 269 11.67 1.34 -6.28
C CYS A 269 12.68 0.89 -7.33
N GLY A 270 12.60 -0.35 -7.80
CA GLY A 270 13.43 -0.87 -8.89
C GLY A 270 13.25 -0.11 -10.21
N GLN A 271 12.06 0.45 -10.49
CA GLN A 271 11.82 1.27 -11.69
C GLN A 271 12.59 2.60 -11.67
N ALA A 272 12.96 3.06 -10.48
CA ALA A 272 13.75 4.28 -10.28
C ALA A 272 15.25 3.98 -10.03
N GLY A 273 15.66 2.71 -10.02
CA GLY A 273 17.03 2.31 -9.68
C GLY A 273 17.43 2.68 -8.25
N VAL A 274 16.47 2.66 -7.30
CA VAL A 274 16.68 3.09 -5.92
C VAL A 274 16.71 1.89 -4.97
N SER A 275 17.76 1.83 -4.13
CA SER A 275 17.86 0.95 -2.98
C SER A 275 17.75 1.80 -1.70
N PRO A 276 16.73 1.57 -0.83
CA PRO A 276 16.56 2.32 0.41
C PRO A 276 17.37 1.74 1.58
N ASP A 277 17.40 2.45 2.71
CA ASP A 277 17.92 1.93 3.97
C ASP A 277 16.90 1.01 4.66
N PHE A 278 15.60 1.29 4.45
CA PHE A 278 14.49 0.48 4.97
C PHE A 278 13.42 0.27 3.88
N LEU A 279 12.96 -0.98 3.75
CA LEU A 279 11.88 -1.38 2.86
C LEU A 279 10.76 -2.02 3.68
N CYS A 280 9.57 -1.42 3.69
CA CYS A 280 8.42 -1.91 4.42
C CYS A 280 7.50 -2.71 3.49
N LEU A 281 7.18 -3.94 3.88
CA LEU A 281 6.41 -4.91 3.08
C LEU A 281 5.24 -5.49 3.87
N SER A 282 4.09 -5.70 3.21
CA SER A 282 2.93 -6.42 3.74
C SER A 282 1.98 -6.78 2.60
N LYS A 283 0.66 -6.83 2.82
CA LYS A 283 -0.38 -7.05 1.80
C LYS A 283 -0.06 -8.19 0.82
N GLY A 284 0.54 -7.87 -0.34
CA GLY A 284 0.94 -8.84 -1.36
C GLY A 284 1.95 -9.89 -0.90
N LEU A 285 2.65 -9.67 0.20
CA LEU A 285 3.62 -10.60 0.79
C LEU A 285 3.05 -12.02 0.97
N THR A 286 1.81 -12.12 1.45
CA THR A 286 1.12 -13.41 1.65
C THR A 286 0.09 -13.71 0.54
N GLY A 287 0.19 -13.01 -0.61
CA GLY A 287 -0.86 -13.07 -1.64
C GLY A 287 -2.22 -12.51 -1.20
N GLY A 288 -2.27 -11.79 -0.07
CA GLY A 288 -3.50 -11.25 0.52
C GLY A 288 -4.24 -12.23 1.44
N THR A 289 -3.64 -13.36 1.82
CA THR A 289 -4.31 -14.43 2.56
C THR A 289 -4.18 -14.29 4.08
N MET A 290 -3.01 -13.90 4.57
CA MET A 290 -2.69 -13.84 6.01
C MET A 290 -2.09 -12.48 6.39
N PRO A 291 -2.37 -11.97 7.60
CA PRO A 291 -1.64 -10.84 8.13
C PRO A 291 -0.18 -11.22 8.40
N LEU A 292 0.73 -10.50 7.76
CA LEU A 292 2.17 -10.57 7.95
C LEU A 292 2.79 -9.33 7.33
N ALA A 293 3.87 -8.86 7.93
CA ALA A 293 4.68 -7.78 7.39
C ALA A 293 6.16 -8.01 7.66
N ALA A 294 6.99 -7.31 6.91
CA ALA A 294 8.43 -7.35 7.08
C ALA A 294 9.03 -5.96 6.86
N THR A 295 10.00 -5.61 7.67
CA THR A 295 10.88 -4.46 7.47
C THR A 295 12.25 -4.99 7.11
N LEU A 296 12.70 -4.73 5.89
CA LEU A 296 14.05 -5.06 5.46
C LEU A 296 14.97 -3.87 5.69
N THR A 297 16.22 -4.14 6.07
CA THR A 297 17.21 -3.09 6.27
C THR A 297 18.62 -3.57 5.91
N THR A 298 19.57 -2.64 5.91
CA THR A 298 20.96 -2.89 5.54
C THR A 298 21.77 -3.53 6.68
N ALA A 299 22.91 -4.12 6.32
CA ALA A 299 23.86 -4.60 7.31
C ALA A 299 24.46 -3.45 8.15
N GLU A 300 24.59 -2.25 7.60
CA GLU A 300 25.08 -1.07 8.30
C GLU A 300 24.16 -0.68 9.46
N VAL A 301 22.84 -0.55 9.16
CA VAL A 301 21.83 -0.30 10.21
C VAL A 301 21.88 -1.40 11.27
N TYR A 302 21.85 -2.67 10.86
CA TYR A 302 21.90 -3.81 11.81
C TYR A 302 23.14 -3.75 12.70
N ASN A 303 24.33 -3.46 12.16
CA ASN A 303 25.58 -3.42 12.89
C ASN A 303 25.60 -2.34 13.98
N SER A 304 24.85 -1.25 13.81
CA SER A 304 24.72 -0.20 14.83
C SER A 304 24.08 -0.70 16.13
N PHE A 305 23.29 -1.78 16.06
CA PHE A 305 22.63 -2.40 17.21
C PHE A 305 23.48 -3.48 17.92
N LEU A 306 24.65 -3.82 17.34
CA LEU A 306 25.54 -4.80 17.96
C LEU A 306 26.27 -4.20 19.18
N GLY A 307 26.37 -5.01 20.23
CA GLY A 307 27.04 -4.63 21.47
C GLY A 307 26.90 -5.71 22.53
N GLY A 308 27.54 -5.53 23.68
CA GLY A 308 27.32 -6.41 24.84
C GLY A 308 25.91 -6.24 25.44
N PRO A 309 25.46 -7.14 26.31
CA PRO A 309 24.13 -7.08 26.91
C PRO A 309 23.80 -5.72 27.57
N ASP A 310 24.81 -5.08 28.16
CA ASP A 310 24.67 -3.81 28.89
C ASP A 310 24.93 -2.57 28.01
N SER A 311 25.09 -2.74 26.70
CA SER A 311 25.40 -1.63 25.79
C SER A 311 24.25 -0.63 25.57
N GLY A 312 23.03 -0.98 25.99
CA GLY A 312 21.83 -0.18 25.72
C GLY A 312 21.38 -0.19 24.25
N LYS A 313 21.99 -1.02 23.39
CA LYS A 313 21.72 -1.07 21.95
C LYS A 313 20.63 -2.05 21.56
N THR A 314 20.06 -2.80 22.48
CA THR A 314 18.97 -3.75 22.19
C THR A 314 17.76 -3.03 21.61
N PHE A 315 17.21 -3.55 20.52
CA PHE A 315 15.98 -3.05 19.93
C PHE A 315 14.77 -3.64 20.67
N TYR A 316 14.22 -2.88 21.61
CA TYR A 316 13.05 -3.28 22.40
C TYR A 316 11.76 -3.04 21.64
N HIS A 317 11.49 -3.90 20.65
CA HIS A 317 10.27 -3.91 19.85
C HIS A 317 9.94 -5.34 19.42
N GLY A 318 8.67 -5.69 19.39
CA GLY A 318 8.20 -6.98 18.92
C GLY A 318 6.69 -7.11 19.13
N HIS A 319 6.14 -8.16 18.58
CA HIS A 319 4.72 -8.54 18.69
C HIS A 319 4.63 -9.99 19.15
N THR A 320 3.52 -10.35 19.77
CA THR A 320 3.27 -11.75 20.16
C THR A 320 3.40 -12.69 18.98
N TYR A 321 2.88 -12.29 17.81
CA TYR A 321 2.87 -13.10 16.60
C TYR A 321 4.00 -12.76 15.61
N THR A 322 5.08 -12.12 16.06
CA THR A 322 6.27 -11.85 15.23
C THR A 322 6.72 -13.12 14.52
N ALA A 323 6.88 -13.04 13.18
CA ALA A 323 7.25 -14.16 12.33
C ALA A 323 6.31 -15.38 12.46
N ASN A 324 4.99 -15.17 12.59
CA ASN A 324 4.04 -16.28 12.70
C ASN A 324 4.30 -17.36 11.65
N PRO A 325 4.49 -18.65 12.06
CA PRO A 325 4.87 -19.72 11.13
C PRO A 325 3.88 -19.91 9.98
N VAL A 326 2.58 -19.76 10.24
CA VAL A 326 1.51 -19.92 9.24
C VAL A 326 1.53 -18.78 8.22
N GLY A 327 1.73 -17.54 8.69
CA GLY A 327 1.93 -16.38 7.82
C GLY A 327 3.18 -16.52 6.95
N CYS A 328 4.29 -17.00 7.53
CA CYS A 328 5.54 -17.26 6.79
C CYS A 328 5.35 -18.35 5.72
N ALA A 329 4.60 -19.42 6.03
CA ALA A 329 4.30 -20.48 5.04
C ALA A 329 3.42 -19.97 3.89
N ALA A 330 2.42 -19.12 4.19
CA ALA A 330 1.62 -18.46 3.16
C ALA A 330 2.48 -17.56 2.26
N ALA A 331 3.40 -16.78 2.84
CA ALA A 331 4.30 -15.91 2.09
C ALA A 331 5.27 -16.69 1.21
N LEU A 332 5.84 -17.80 1.70
CA LEU A 332 6.69 -18.66 0.90
C LEU A 332 5.94 -19.24 -0.31
N ALA A 333 4.72 -19.76 -0.10
CA ALA A 333 3.88 -20.26 -1.20
C ALA A 333 3.51 -19.14 -2.19
N SER A 334 3.27 -17.92 -1.71
CA SER A 334 3.03 -16.77 -2.57
C SER A 334 4.26 -16.44 -3.43
N LEU A 335 5.47 -16.43 -2.84
CA LEU A 335 6.70 -16.20 -3.59
C LEU A 335 6.99 -17.29 -4.63
N ASP A 336 6.71 -18.57 -4.32
CA ASP A 336 6.83 -19.66 -5.30
C ASP A 336 5.93 -19.41 -6.51
N LEU A 337 4.68 -18.97 -6.28
CA LEU A 337 3.73 -18.65 -7.36
C LEU A 337 4.15 -17.43 -8.19
N PHE A 338 4.83 -16.45 -7.61
CA PHE A 338 5.39 -15.33 -8.40
C PHE A 338 6.33 -15.81 -9.48
N GLU A 339 7.20 -16.78 -9.16
CA GLU A 339 8.17 -17.35 -10.08
C GLU A 339 7.50 -18.31 -11.08
N GLU A 340 6.73 -19.29 -10.56
CA GLU A 340 6.11 -20.34 -11.38
C GLU A 340 5.09 -19.81 -12.39
N GLU A 341 4.32 -18.78 -12.03
CA GLU A 341 3.28 -18.23 -12.90
C GLU A 341 3.71 -16.96 -13.66
N GLY A 342 4.94 -16.49 -13.49
CA GLY A 342 5.44 -15.28 -14.13
C GLY A 342 4.56 -14.07 -13.86
N VAL A 343 4.18 -13.86 -12.60
CA VAL A 343 3.19 -12.84 -12.21
C VAL A 343 3.63 -11.44 -12.59
N VAL A 344 4.90 -11.10 -12.36
CA VAL A 344 5.44 -9.77 -12.69
C VAL A 344 5.38 -9.50 -14.20
N ASP A 345 5.78 -10.48 -15.01
CA ASP A 345 5.74 -10.37 -16.48
C ASP A 345 4.29 -10.26 -16.99
N ARG A 346 3.36 -10.98 -16.36
CA ARG A 346 1.93 -10.85 -16.66
C ARG A 346 1.45 -9.44 -16.44
N VAL A 347 1.78 -8.83 -15.31
CA VAL A 347 1.43 -7.44 -15.01
C VAL A 347 2.04 -6.49 -16.03
N ALA A 348 3.33 -6.63 -16.35
CA ALA A 348 4.01 -5.79 -17.34
C ALA A 348 3.33 -5.84 -18.72
N ARG A 349 2.86 -7.03 -19.13
CA ARG A 349 2.12 -7.21 -20.41
C ARG A 349 0.71 -6.61 -20.38
N LEU A 350 0.01 -6.64 -19.24
CA LEU A 350 -1.39 -6.21 -19.13
C LEU A 350 -1.56 -4.75 -18.76
N ALA A 351 -0.59 -4.15 -18.08
CA ALA A 351 -0.63 -2.76 -17.62
C ALA A 351 -0.93 -1.74 -18.75
N PRO A 352 -0.32 -1.84 -19.96
CA PRO A 352 -0.66 -0.95 -21.08
C PRO A 352 -2.15 -1.02 -21.47
N ARG A 353 -2.74 -2.21 -21.46
CA ARG A 353 -4.17 -2.40 -21.79
C ARG A 353 -5.08 -1.79 -20.73
N LEU A 354 -4.74 -1.94 -19.45
CA LEU A 354 -5.48 -1.27 -18.37
C LEU A 354 -5.44 0.25 -18.53
N ALA A 355 -4.23 0.80 -18.76
CA ALA A 355 -4.04 2.22 -18.95
C ALA A 355 -4.79 2.77 -20.17
N GLU A 356 -4.80 2.04 -21.29
CA GLU A 356 -5.58 2.41 -22.50
C GLU A 356 -7.08 2.42 -22.21
N GLY A 357 -7.62 1.33 -21.62
CA GLY A 357 -9.04 1.18 -21.37
C GLY A 357 -9.61 2.25 -20.43
N VAL A 358 -8.85 2.67 -19.40
CA VAL A 358 -9.31 3.76 -18.54
C VAL A 358 -9.12 5.13 -19.17
N ARG A 359 -8.12 5.32 -20.04
CA ARG A 359 -7.91 6.58 -20.77
C ARG A 359 -9.09 6.93 -21.69
N GLU A 360 -9.77 5.93 -22.25
CA GLU A 360 -11.00 6.13 -23.05
C GLU A 360 -12.11 6.82 -22.26
N LEU A 361 -12.05 6.83 -20.93
CA LEU A 361 -13.04 7.45 -20.06
C LEU A 361 -12.71 8.93 -19.72
N ALA A 362 -11.55 9.45 -20.14
CA ALA A 362 -11.12 10.82 -19.86
C ALA A 362 -12.08 11.89 -20.41
N GLY A 363 -12.81 11.54 -21.50
CA GLY A 363 -13.80 12.43 -22.11
C GLY A 363 -15.10 12.62 -21.33
N LEU A 364 -15.37 11.80 -20.31
CA LEU A 364 -16.60 11.89 -19.52
C LEU A 364 -16.68 13.22 -18.76
N PRO A 365 -17.91 13.79 -18.55
CA PRO A 365 -18.10 15.16 -18.06
C PRO A 365 -17.35 15.48 -16.77
N LEU A 366 -17.41 14.62 -15.77
CA LEU A 366 -16.81 14.87 -14.44
C LEU A 366 -15.39 14.31 -14.27
N VAL A 367 -14.82 13.68 -15.30
CA VAL A 367 -13.46 13.11 -15.21
C VAL A 367 -12.44 14.20 -15.48
N GLY A 368 -11.72 14.63 -14.44
CA GLY A 368 -10.66 15.64 -14.52
C GLY A 368 -9.29 15.06 -14.85
N ASP A 369 -8.98 13.86 -14.30
CA ASP A 369 -7.71 13.20 -14.53
C ASP A 369 -7.87 11.67 -14.61
N VAL A 370 -7.00 11.05 -15.40
CA VAL A 370 -6.87 9.60 -15.52
C VAL A 370 -5.41 9.23 -15.33
N ARG A 371 -5.11 8.39 -14.35
CA ARG A 371 -3.74 7.99 -14.00
C ARG A 371 -3.66 6.53 -13.58
N GLY A 372 -2.47 5.98 -13.55
CA GLY A 372 -2.26 4.62 -13.07
C GLY A 372 -0.85 4.13 -13.30
N ILE A 373 -0.56 2.97 -12.71
CA ILE A 373 0.70 2.24 -12.85
C ILE A 373 0.46 0.76 -12.61
N GLY A 374 1.03 -0.10 -13.45
CA GLY A 374 0.85 -1.55 -13.31
C GLY A 374 -0.62 -1.96 -13.36
N MET A 375 -1.09 -2.66 -12.32
CA MET A 375 -2.49 -3.09 -12.20
C MET A 375 -3.35 -2.13 -11.37
N VAL A 376 -2.96 -0.86 -11.29
CA VAL A 376 -3.71 0.22 -10.65
C VAL A 376 -4.09 1.27 -11.68
N ALA A 377 -5.36 1.67 -11.72
CA ALA A 377 -5.84 2.78 -12.53
C ALA A 377 -6.88 3.59 -11.76
N ALA A 378 -6.87 4.89 -11.93
CA ALA A 378 -7.74 5.80 -11.20
C ALA A 378 -8.26 6.94 -12.07
N LEU A 379 -9.49 7.33 -11.80
CA LEU A 379 -10.12 8.52 -12.37
C LEU A 379 -10.41 9.48 -11.21
N GLU A 380 -9.93 10.70 -11.32
CA GLU A 380 -10.27 11.77 -10.39
C GLU A 380 -11.49 12.54 -10.90
N LEU A 381 -12.53 12.61 -10.08
CA LEU A 381 -13.74 13.34 -10.41
C LEU A 381 -13.68 14.77 -9.90
N VAL A 382 -14.05 15.69 -10.75
CA VAL A 382 -14.07 17.14 -10.50
C VAL A 382 -15.44 17.73 -10.83
N SER A 383 -15.83 18.77 -10.14
CA SER A 383 -17.03 19.56 -10.46
C SER A 383 -16.82 20.47 -11.66
N ASP A 384 -15.57 20.91 -11.87
CA ASP A 384 -15.17 21.75 -13.00
C ASP A 384 -13.77 21.34 -13.48
N LYS A 385 -13.63 21.04 -14.78
CA LYS A 385 -12.36 20.59 -15.38
C LYS A 385 -11.35 21.74 -15.55
N GLY A 386 -11.82 22.96 -15.72
CA GLY A 386 -10.95 24.13 -15.91
C GLY A 386 -10.25 24.54 -14.63
N THR A 387 -11.00 24.65 -13.55
CA THR A 387 -10.48 24.97 -12.21
C THR A 387 -9.91 23.76 -11.49
N LYS A 388 -10.21 22.54 -11.96
CA LYS A 388 -9.90 21.26 -11.33
C LYS A 388 -10.53 21.12 -9.94
N GLU A 389 -11.66 21.82 -9.66
CA GLU A 389 -12.31 21.77 -8.35
C GLU A 389 -12.74 20.33 -8.04
N PRO A 390 -12.24 19.73 -6.92
CA PRO A 390 -12.56 18.35 -6.58
C PRO A 390 -14.05 18.17 -6.33
N LEU A 391 -14.62 17.10 -6.84
CA LEU A 391 -15.97 16.71 -6.44
C LEU A 391 -15.92 16.20 -5.00
N PRO A 392 -16.76 16.73 -4.07
CA PRO A 392 -16.74 16.24 -2.68
C PRO A 392 -16.96 14.72 -2.60
N GLY A 393 -16.14 14.03 -1.81
CA GLY A 393 -16.25 12.56 -1.67
C GLY A 393 -17.59 12.07 -1.08
N THR A 394 -18.39 12.98 -0.53
CA THR A 394 -19.76 12.73 -0.07
C THR A 394 -20.81 12.91 -1.17
N ALA A 395 -20.42 13.32 -2.39
CA ALA A 395 -21.36 13.52 -3.49
C ALA A 395 -22.09 12.21 -3.83
N PRO A 396 -23.42 12.26 -4.11
CA PRO A 396 -24.23 11.06 -4.37
C PRO A 396 -23.70 10.18 -5.51
N VAL A 397 -23.00 10.75 -6.45
CA VAL A 397 -22.44 10.06 -7.62
C VAL A 397 -21.51 8.89 -7.22
N PHE A 398 -20.74 9.00 -6.14
CA PHE A 398 -19.85 7.91 -5.71
C PHE A 398 -20.65 6.72 -5.17
N ARG A 399 -21.75 7.00 -4.49
CA ARG A 399 -22.70 5.96 -4.09
C ARG A 399 -23.32 5.27 -5.32
N GLU A 400 -23.74 6.05 -6.29
CA GLU A 400 -24.34 5.52 -7.53
C GLU A 400 -23.32 4.69 -8.33
N ILE A 401 -22.08 5.12 -8.44
CA ILE A 401 -21.00 4.35 -9.07
C ILE A 401 -20.83 2.99 -8.36
N ARG A 402 -20.80 2.97 -7.03
CA ARG A 402 -20.69 1.74 -6.27
C ARG A 402 -21.87 0.80 -6.53
N LEU A 403 -23.10 1.31 -6.47
CA LEU A 403 -24.29 0.51 -6.68
C LEU A 403 -24.43 0.01 -8.13
N GLU A 404 -24.16 0.86 -9.12
CA GLU A 404 -24.19 0.46 -10.52
C GLU A 404 -23.05 -0.51 -10.85
N GLY A 405 -21.87 -0.34 -10.26
CA GLY A 405 -20.78 -1.30 -10.35
C GLY A 405 -21.24 -2.70 -9.88
N MET A 406 -21.86 -2.76 -8.72
CA MET A 406 -22.41 -4.04 -8.21
C MET A 406 -23.47 -4.64 -9.14
N ARG A 407 -24.40 -3.84 -9.69
CA ARG A 407 -25.37 -4.34 -10.70
C ARG A 407 -24.70 -4.91 -11.94
N ARG A 408 -23.50 -4.43 -12.27
CA ARG A 408 -22.68 -4.93 -13.38
C ARG A 408 -21.66 -5.99 -12.97
N GLY A 409 -21.73 -6.49 -11.73
CA GLY A 409 -20.81 -7.52 -11.25
C GLY A 409 -19.40 -7.01 -10.96
N LEU A 410 -19.24 -5.74 -10.56
CA LEU A 410 -17.99 -5.17 -10.07
C LEU A 410 -18.13 -4.73 -8.62
N PHE A 411 -17.22 -5.18 -7.77
CA PHE A 411 -17.07 -4.67 -6.42
C PHE A 411 -16.10 -3.46 -6.45
N LEU A 412 -16.67 -2.26 -6.33
CA LEU A 412 -15.95 -0.98 -6.36
C LEU A 412 -16.06 -0.26 -5.01
N ARG A 413 -15.02 0.46 -4.63
CA ARG A 413 -14.99 1.30 -3.44
C ARG A 413 -14.32 2.64 -3.74
N PRO A 414 -15.06 3.64 -4.24
CA PRO A 414 -14.52 5.00 -4.43
C PRO A 414 -13.90 5.55 -3.15
N MET A 415 -12.87 6.37 -3.27
CA MET A 415 -12.12 6.96 -2.17
C MET A 415 -11.97 8.47 -2.39
N GLY A 416 -12.55 9.29 -1.48
CA GLY A 416 -12.61 10.72 -1.70
C GLY A 416 -13.30 11.04 -3.03
N ASN A 417 -12.63 11.79 -3.88
CA ASN A 417 -13.09 12.10 -5.24
C ASN A 417 -12.51 11.18 -6.33
N VAL A 418 -11.97 10.01 -5.94
CA VAL A 418 -11.31 9.08 -6.87
C VAL A 418 -12.10 7.79 -6.99
N VAL A 419 -12.35 7.37 -8.24
CA VAL A 419 -12.85 6.04 -8.60
C VAL A 419 -11.70 5.26 -9.20
N TYR A 420 -11.44 4.06 -8.70
CA TYR A 420 -10.25 3.33 -9.09
C TYR A 420 -10.48 1.83 -9.26
N LEU A 421 -9.58 1.23 -10.02
CA LEU A 421 -9.35 -0.20 -10.12
C LEU A 421 -7.99 -0.51 -9.47
N PHE A 422 -7.96 -1.54 -8.65
CA PHE A 422 -6.75 -2.06 -8.04
C PHE A 422 -6.80 -3.58 -8.18
N LEU A 423 -6.46 -4.07 -9.39
CA LEU A 423 -6.81 -5.41 -9.84
C LEU A 423 -5.83 -6.46 -9.28
N PRO A 424 -6.32 -7.68 -8.94
CA PRO A 424 -5.44 -8.81 -8.65
C PRO A 424 -4.46 -9.06 -9.80
N GLN A 425 -3.21 -9.42 -9.49
CA GLN A 425 -2.23 -9.70 -10.54
C GLN A 425 -2.50 -11.04 -11.28
N ALA A 426 -3.38 -11.87 -10.72
CA ALA A 426 -3.87 -13.09 -11.37
C ALA A 426 -4.86 -12.83 -12.51
N VAL A 427 -5.23 -11.57 -12.79
CA VAL A 427 -6.15 -11.24 -13.87
C VAL A 427 -5.61 -11.72 -15.23
N THR A 428 -6.49 -12.33 -16.06
CA THR A 428 -6.19 -12.67 -17.46
C THR A 428 -6.55 -11.50 -18.37
N ARG A 429 -6.15 -11.58 -19.66
CA ARG A 429 -6.51 -10.55 -20.65
C ARG A 429 -8.02 -10.46 -20.84
N GLU A 430 -8.70 -11.59 -20.94
CA GLU A 430 -10.15 -11.67 -21.14
C GLU A 430 -10.90 -11.11 -19.93
N ALA A 431 -10.45 -11.44 -18.71
CA ALA A 431 -11.04 -10.87 -17.49
C ALA A 431 -10.79 -9.36 -17.38
N LEU A 432 -9.63 -8.88 -17.79
CA LEU A 432 -9.31 -7.47 -17.84
C LEU A 432 -10.24 -6.72 -18.80
N ASP A 433 -10.44 -7.26 -20.01
CA ASP A 433 -11.32 -6.65 -21.00
C ASP A 433 -12.78 -6.61 -20.53
N ASP A 434 -13.29 -7.69 -19.88
CA ASP A 434 -14.63 -7.71 -19.27
C ASP A 434 -14.75 -6.72 -18.09
N ILE A 435 -13.73 -6.61 -17.23
CA ILE A 435 -13.70 -5.61 -16.16
C ILE A 435 -13.75 -4.19 -16.72
N LEU A 436 -12.96 -3.90 -17.75
CA LEU A 436 -12.92 -2.58 -18.41
C LEU A 436 -14.25 -2.21 -19.07
N ASP A 437 -14.90 -3.16 -19.75
CA ASP A 437 -16.24 -2.93 -20.33
C ASP A 437 -17.28 -2.60 -19.25
N ARG A 438 -17.34 -3.39 -18.18
CA ARG A 438 -18.27 -3.18 -17.06
C ARG A 438 -17.98 -1.86 -16.35
N PHE A 439 -16.71 -1.54 -16.13
CA PHE A 439 -16.27 -0.30 -15.48
C PHE A 439 -16.63 0.93 -16.34
N GLY A 440 -16.29 0.88 -17.62
CA GLY A 440 -16.66 1.92 -18.57
C GLY A 440 -18.19 2.10 -18.69
N GLY A 441 -18.94 0.98 -18.77
CA GLY A 441 -20.39 1.00 -18.78
C GLY A 441 -21.00 1.59 -17.49
N THR A 442 -20.40 1.31 -16.32
CA THR A 442 -20.80 1.91 -15.04
C THR A 442 -20.64 3.43 -15.09
N LEU A 443 -19.44 3.90 -15.45
CA LEU A 443 -19.14 5.33 -15.45
C LEU A 443 -19.91 6.11 -16.51
N ARG A 444 -20.03 5.59 -17.74
CA ARG A 444 -20.84 6.22 -18.79
C ARG A 444 -22.32 6.34 -18.43
N LYS A 445 -22.86 5.42 -17.62
CA LYS A 445 -24.25 5.49 -17.15
C LYS A 445 -24.43 6.52 -16.04
N VAL A 446 -23.49 6.62 -15.13
CA VAL A 446 -23.63 7.44 -13.91
C VAL A 446 -23.15 8.88 -14.14
N LEU A 447 -22.14 9.10 -14.98
CA LEU A 447 -21.52 10.41 -15.24
C LEU A 447 -22.08 11.12 -16.50
N ARG A 448 -23.31 10.84 -16.86
CA ARG A 448 -24.00 11.47 -18.01
C ARG A 448 -24.43 12.90 -17.70
#